data_b1659cb443fa7d0d043442b3867b9258
#
_entry.id   b1659cb443fa7d0d043442b3867b9258
#
_cell.length_a   1.000
_cell.length_b   1.000
_cell.length_c   1.000
_cell.angle_alpha   90.00
_cell.angle_beta   90.00
_cell.angle_gamma   90.00
#
_symmetry.space_group_name_H-M   'P 1'
#
loop_
_entity.id
_entity.type
_entity.pdbx_description
1 polymer ?
#
loop_
_entity_poly.entity_id
_entity_poly.type
_entity_poly.pdbx_seq_one_letter_code
_entity_poly.pdbx_strand_id
1 'polypeptide(L)'
;MTANTETTEMNDTGWLSVIRRYIVYTAVGHLIWEMAHIPLYTIWVEGTWGEIVFAVVHCTGGDLLIAMSTLLLALFLVGGHAWPSERAGRVLLLAVAMGVSYTIFSEWLNIVIRAAWAYRDIMPVVPVIDAG
;
A
#
# COMPACT_ATOMS: atom_id res chain seq x y z
N MET A 1 39.89 13.54 7.71
CA MET A 1 39.41 12.16 7.44
C MET A 1 38.22 11.75 8.34
N THR A 2 38.03 12.35 9.49
CA THR A 2 36.93 12.06 10.41
C THR A 2 35.59 12.66 10.01
N ALA A 3 35.54 13.80 9.33
CA ALA A 3 34.30 14.46 8.94
C ALA A 3 33.47 13.71 7.84
N ASN A 4 34.13 12.92 7.00
CA ASN A 4 33.44 12.17 5.93
C ASN A 4 32.73 10.92 6.45
N THR A 5 33.18 10.34 7.55
CA THR A 5 32.57 9.12 8.12
C THR A 5 31.29 9.47 8.89
N GLU A 6 31.27 10.57 9.63
CA GLU A 6 30.10 11.01 10.38
C GLU A 6 28.93 11.45 9.47
N THR A 7 29.23 12.11 8.35
CA THR A 7 28.19 12.50 7.38
C THR A 7 27.61 11.31 6.61
N THR A 8 28.39 10.26 6.40
CA THR A 8 27.91 9.02 5.76
C THR A 8 27.02 8.23 6.71
N GLU A 9 27.40 8.10 7.99
CA GLU A 9 26.58 7.43 8.99
C GLU A 9 25.26 8.16 9.28
N MET A 10 25.26 9.49 9.33
CA MET A 10 24.04 10.29 9.50
C MET A 10 23.08 10.16 8.32
N ASN A 11 23.57 10.02 7.07
CA ASN A 11 22.74 9.79 5.91
C ASN A 11 22.16 8.37 5.89
N ASP A 12 22.93 7.36 6.26
CA ASP A 12 22.47 5.96 6.29
C ASP A 12 21.36 5.72 7.34
N THR A 13 21.42 6.40 8.48
CA THR A 13 20.36 6.33 9.49
C THR A 13 19.10 7.09 9.10
N GLY A 14 19.22 8.14 8.29
CA GLY A 14 18.12 8.99 7.85
C GLY A 14 17.11 8.27 6.96
N TRP A 15 17.56 7.60 5.91
CA TRP A 15 16.67 6.90 4.98
C TRP A 15 15.99 5.68 5.62
N LEU A 16 16.69 4.94 6.49
CA LEU A 16 16.10 3.84 7.25
C LEU A 16 14.98 4.32 8.18
N SER A 17 15.16 5.45 8.85
CA SER A 17 14.13 6.05 9.68
C SER A 17 12.89 6.43 8.86
N VAL A 18 13.07 6.96 7.67
CA VAL A 18 11.96 7.30 6.76
C VAL A 18 11.22 6.04 6.33
N ILE A 19 11.93 4.98 5.92
CA ILE A 19 11.31 3.71 5.52
C ILE A 19 10.55 3.08 6.69
N ARG A 20 11.12 3.06 7.90
CA ARG A 20 10.42 2.54 9.09
C ARG A 20 9.12 3.28 9.38
N ARG A 21 9.15 4.62 9.32
CA ARG A 21 7.94 5.44 9.49
C ARG A 21 6.92 5.16 8.38
N TYR A 22 7.37 5.06 7.15
CA TYR A 22 6.53 4.71 6.00
C TYR A 22 5.81 3.38 6.24
N ILE A 23 6.53 2.33 6.64
CA ILE A 23 5.95 1.01 6.94
C ILE A 23 4.87 1.13 8.04
N VAL A 24 5.17 1.81 9.15
CA VAL A 24 4.24 1.94 10.27
C VAL A 24 2.98 2.70 9.86
N TYR A 25 3.13 3.86 9.22
CA TYR A 25 1.98 4.67 8.80
C TYR A 25 1.15 3.96 7.73
N THR A 26 1.80 3.30 6.79
CA THR A 26 1.14 2.52 5.75
C THR A 26 0.37 1.34 6.36
N ALA A 27 0.98 0.58 7.26
CA ALA A 27 0.33 -0.54 7.93
C ALA A 27 -0.90 -0.11 8.74
N VAL A 28 -0.77 0.95 9.54
CA VAL A 28 -1.88 1.50 10.33
C VAL A 28 -2.97 2.06 9.42
N GLY A 29 -2.60 2.82 8.41
CA GLY A 29 -3.55 3.41 7.47
C GLY A 29 -4.35 2.36 6.71
N HIS A 30 -3.69 1.33 6.17
CA HIS A 30 -4.36 0.24 5.47
C HIS A 30 -5.20 -0.63 6.42
N LEU A 31 -4.75 -0.88 7.63
CA LEU A 31 -5.56 -1.60 8.60
C LEU A 31 -6.87 -0.85 8.91
N ILE A 32 -6.80 0.47 9.13
CA ILE A 32 -7.99 1.30 9.34
C ILE A 32 -8.88 1.27 8.09
N TRP A 33 -8.29 1.37 6.90
CA TRP A 33 -9.01 1.30 5.63
C TRP A 33 -9.73 -0.04 5.48
N GLU A 34 -9.06 -1.16 5.69
CA GLU A 34 -9.66 -2.49 5.59
C GLU A 34 -10.80 -2.68 6.59
N MET A 35 -10.63 -2.22 7.82
CA MET A 35 -11.70 -2.26 8.82
C MET A 35 -12.92 -1.40 8.44
N ALA A 36 -12.70 -0.27 7.79
CA ALA A 36 -13.78 0.60 7.32
C ALA A 36 -14.43 0.07 6.04
N HIS A 37 -13.68 -0.64 5.19
CA HIS A 37 -14.09 -1.07 3.87
C HIS A 37 -14.75 -2.47 3.87
N ILE A 38 -14.34 -3.38 4.75
CA ILE A 38 -14.86 -4.76 4.83
C ILE A 38 -16.39 -4.86 4.92
N PRO A 39 -17.14 -3.94 5.58
CA PRO A 39 -18.59 -3.98 5.60
C PRO A 39 -19.27 -3.83 4.23
N LEU A 40 -18.54 -3.39 3.21
CA LEU A 40 -19.04 -3.22 1.85
C LEU A 40 -19.01 -4.53 1.03
N TYR A 41 -18.33 -5.56 1.52
CA TYR A 41 -18.26 -6.88 0.90
C TYR A 41 -19.28 -7.87 1.50
N THR A 42 -19.65 -8.86 0.72
CA THR A 42 -20.62 -9.90 1.16
C THR A 42 -20.12 -10.71 2.34
N ILE A 43 -18.80 -10.89 2.47
CA ILE A 43 -18.19 -11.61 3.60
C ILE A 43 -18.58 -11.01 4.96
N TRP A 44 -18.92 -9.72 5.02
CA TRP A 44 -19.36 -9.07 6.27
C TRP A 44 -20.65 -9.65 6.82
N VAL A 45 -21.57 -10.06 5.93
CA VAL A 45 -22.91 -10.57 6.30
C VAL A 45 -23.01 -12.09 6.20
N GLU A 46 -22.16 -12.72 5.39
CA GLU A 46 -22.17 -14.15 5.09
C GLU A 46 -21.05 -14.91 5.80
N GLY A 47 -19.95 -14.23 6.13
CA GLY A 47 -18.77 -14.83 6.72
C GLY A 47 -18.82 -14.95 8.24
N THR A 48 -17.98 -15.83 8.76
CA THR A 48 -17.70 -15.95 10.18
C THR A 48 -16.72 -14.85 10.64
N TRP A 49 -16.68 -14.59 11.94
CA TRP A 49 -15.71 -13.64 12.52
C TRP A 49 -14.25 -13.99 12.19
N GLY A 50 -13.95 -15.30 12.14
CA GLY A 50 -12.60 -15.77 11.76
C GLY A 50 -12.24 -15.41 10.32
N GLU A 51 -13.17 -15.56 9.39
CA GLU A 51 -12.99 -15.18 7.97
C GLU A 51 -12.87 -13.68 7.79
N ILE A 52 -13.68 -12.89 8.51
CA ILE A 52 -13.60 -11.43 8.47
C ILE A 52 -12.25 -10.93 9.00
N VAL A 53 -11.79 -11.42 10.15
CA VAL A 53 -10.49 -11.05 10.72
C VAL A 53 -9.36 -11.49 9.79
N PHE A 54 -9.43 -12.71 9.26
CA PHE A 54 -8.43 -13.18 8.28
C PHE A 54 -8.39 -12.29 7.05
N ALA A 55 -9.55 -11.93 6.48
CA ALA A 55 -9.62 -11.05 5.32
C ALA A 55 -8.96 -9.69 5.59
N VAL A 56 -9.31 -9.03 6.68
CA VAL A 56 -8.73 -7.72 7.07
C VAL A 56 -7.21 -7.80 7.21
N VAL A 57 -6.69 -8.81 7.93
CA VAL A 57 -5.25 -8.96 8.13
C VAL A 57 -4.53 -9.32 6.84
N HIS A 58 -5.11 -10.20 6.04
CA HIS A 58 -4.55 -10.65 4.76
C HIS A 58 -4.49 -9.51 3.75
N CYS A 59 -5.58 -8.74 3.61
CA CYS A 59 -5.61 -7.58 2.71
C CYS A 59 -4.65 -6.49 3.17
N THR A 60 -4.62 -6.15 4.47
CA THR A 60 -3.64 -5.21 5.03
C THR A 60 -2.19 -5.64 4.72
N GLY A 61 -1.89 -6.92 4.87
CA GLY A 61 -0.57 -7.48 4.52
C GLY A 61 -0.26 -7.36 3.04
N GLY A 62 -1.23 -7.63 2.18
CA GLY A 62 -1.13 -7.46 0.72
C GLY A 62 -0.86 -6.01 0.34
N ASP A 63 -1.61 -5.08 0.88
CA ASP A 63 -1.44 -3.64 0.65
C ASP A 63 -0.08 -3.14 1.10
N LEU A 64 0.41 -3.63 2.24
CA LEU A 64 1.74 -3.30 2.74
C LEU A 64 2.84 -3.80 1.78
N LEU A 65 2.68 -5.01 1.24
CA LEU A 65 3.59 -5.55 0.22
C LEU A 65 3.58 -4.71 -1.06
N ILE A 66 2.40 -4.29 -1.52
CA ILE A 66 2.25 -3.40 -2.69
C ILE A 66 2.95 -2.07 -2.40
N ALA A 67 2.68 -1.45 -1.26
CA ALA A 67 3.25 -0.17 -0.87
C ALA A 67 4.78 -0.23 -0.77
N MET A 68 5.33 -1.29 -0.19
CA MET A 68 6.77 -1.47 -0.08
C MET A 68 7.42 -1.74 -1.45
N SER A 69 6.82 -2.59 -2.27
CA SER A 69 7.34 -2.92 -3.60
C SER A 69 7.35 -1.70 -4.52
N THR A 70 6.28 -0.91 -4.51
CA THR A 70 6.17 0.31 -5.31
C THR A 70 7.12 1.40 -4.82
N LEU A 71 7.31 1.54 -3.52
CA LEU A 71 8.31 2.47 -2.96
C LEU A 71 9.73 2.09 -3.40
N LEU A 72 10.11 0.81 -3.25
CA LEU A 72 11.43 0.33 -3.63
C LEU A 72 11.67 0.47 -5.14
N LEU A 73 10.67 0.16 -5.96
CA LEU A 73 10.76 0.35 -7.40
C LEU A 73 10.86 1.83 -7.78
N ALA A 74 10.10 2.71 -7.13
CA ALA A 74 10.20 4.16 -7.35
C ALA A 74 11.57 4.71 -6.95
N LEU A 75 12.12 4.24 -5.83
CA LEU A 75 13.49 4.59 -5.41
C LEU A 75 14.53 4.15 -6.43
N PHE A 76 14.38 2.95 -6.99
CA PHE A 76 15.27 2.44 -8.02
C PHE A 76 15.19 3.26 -9.32
N LEU A 77 13.98 3.64 -9.75
CA LEU A 77 13.77 4.32 -11.02
C LEU A 77 14.08 5.82 -10.98
N VAL A 78 13.69 6.52 -9.93
CA VAL A 78 13.78 8.00 -9.83
C VAL A 78 14.44 8.51 -8.56
N GLY A 79 14.83 7.62 -7.66
CA GLY A 79 15.55 7.95 -6.44
C GLY A 79 16.97 8.45 -6.73
N GLY A 80 17.73 8.68 -5.68
CA GLY A 80 19.13 9.09 -5.76
C GLY A 80 19.81 8.92 -4.40
N HIS A 81 21.12 9.02 -4.38
CA HIS A 81 21.92 8.86 -3.16
C HIS A 81 21.58 9.87 -2.04
N ALA A 82 21.02 11.03 -2.42
CA ALA A 82 20.60 12.06 -1.48
C ALA A 82 19.13 11.94 -1.02
N TRP A 83 18.42 10.85 -1.40
CA TRP A 83 17.07 10.61 -0.90
C TRP A 83 17.12 10.34 0.62
N PRO A 84 16.18 10.86 1.43
CA PRO A 84 14.97 11.61 1.07
C PRO A 84 15.13 13.12 0.92
N SER A 85 16.33 13.68 1.16
CA SER A 85 16.56 15.12 1.07
C SER A 85 16.29 15.69 -0.32
N GLU A 86 16.56 14.89 -1.36
CA GLU A 86 16.26 15.21 -2.74
C GLU A 86 15.31 14.19 -3.35
N ARG A 87 14.53 14.62 -4.33
CA ARG A 87 13.63 13.77 -5.14
C ARG A 87 12.51 13.06 -4.35
N ALA A 88 12.30 13.38 -3.06
CA ALA A 88 11.25 12.74 -2.26
C ALA A 88 9.87 12.83 -2.91
N GLY A 89 9.50 13.99 -3.47
CA GLY A 89 8.23 14.18 -4.15
C GLY A 89 8.07 13.31 -5.41
N ARG A 90 9.13 13.14 -6.20
CA ARG A 90 9.10 12.28 -7.41
C ARG A 90 8.96 10.82 -7.04
N VAL A 91 9.70 10.37 -6.03
CA VAL A 91 9.62 8.99 -5.52
C VAL A 91 8.22 8.72 -4.98
N LEU A 92 7.68 9.63 -4.15
CA LEU A 92 6.34 9.49 -3.59
C LEU A 92 5.26 9.45 -4.69
N LEU A 93 5.30 10.39 -5.63
CA LEU A 93 4.33 10.45 -6.72
C LEU A 93 4.34 9.16 -7.55
N LEU A 94 5.51 8.66 -7.91
CA LEU A 94 5.64 7.43 -8.69
C LEU A 94 5.19 6.21 -7.88
N ALA A 95 5.57 6.10 -6.61
CA ALA A 95 5.14 5.01 -5.74
C ALA A 95 3.63 4.97 -5.58
N VAL A 96 2.99 6.12 -5.34
CA VAL A 96 1.53 6.24 -5.22
C VAL A 96 0.85 5.89 -6.55
N ALA A 97 1.32 6.43 -7.67
CA ALA A 97 0.75 6.14 -8.98
C ALA A 97 0.80 4.64 -9.32
N MET A 98 1.93 3.97 -9.08
CA MET A 98 2.07 2.54 -9.28
C MET A 98 1.20 1.73 -8.31
N GLY A 99 1.17 2.12 -7.03
CA GLY A 99 0.36 1.45 -6.00
C GLY A 99 -1.12 1.52 -6.32
N VAL A 100 -1.65 2.70 -6.60
CA VAL A 100 -3.06 2.90 -6.99
C VAL A 100 -3.41 2.11 -8.25
N SER A 101 -2.57 2.17 -9.29
CA SER A 101 -2.78 1.44 -10.53
C SER A 101 -2.84 -0.08 -10.29
N TYR A 102 -1.94 -0.61 -9.48
CA TYR A 102 -1.94 -2.03 -9.13
C TYR A 102 -3.15 -2.41 -8.29
N THR A 103 -3.56 -1.60 -7.33
CA THR A 103 -4.73 -1.86 -6.50
C THR A 103 -6.01 -1.91 -7.33
N ILE A 104 -6.21 -0.96 -8.24
CA ILE A 104 -7.35 -0.96 -9.18
C ILE A 104 -7.33 -2.23 -10.03
N PHE A 105 -6.19 -2.59 -10.60
CA PHE A 105 -6.05 -3.81 -11.39
C PHE A 105 -6.33 -5.07 -10.57
N SER A 106 -5.78 -5.17 -9.36
CA SER A 106 -5.97 -6.31 -8.47
C SER A 106 -7.43 -6.47 -8.06
N GLU A 107 -8.10 -5.37 -7.74
CA GLU A 107 -9.52 -5.38 -7.38
C GLU A 107 -10.38 -5.85 -8.56
N TRP A 108 -10.19 -5.26 -9.73
CA TRP A 108 -10.87 -5.69 -10.94
C TRP A 108 -10.63 -7.17 -11.24
N LEU A 109 -9.39 -7.64 -11.14
CA LEU A 109 -9.04 -9.05 -11.38
C LEU A 109 -9.78 -9.98 -10.42
N ASN A 110 -9.83 -9.64 -9.14
CA ASN A 110 -10.41 -10.50 -8.12
C ASN A 110 -11.96 -10.49 -8.12
N ILE A 111 -12.57 -9.36 -8.44
CA ILE A 111 -14.03 -9.24 -8.52
C ILE A 111 -14.55 -9.79 -9.86
N VAL A 112 -14.00 -9.31 -10.97
CA VAL A 112 -14.60 -9.56 -12.30
C VAL A 112 -14.12 -10.88 -12.90
N ILE A 113 -12.82 -11.19 -12.79
CA ILE A 113 -12.25 -12.36 -13.46
C ILE A 113 -12.23 -13.58 -12.54
N ARG A 114 -11.76 -13.45 -11.30
CA ARG A 114 -11.60 -14.57 -10.37
C ARG A 114 -12.84 -14.84 -9.54
N ALA A 115 -13.72 -13.85 -9.38
CA ALA A 115 -14.88 -13.90 -8.47
C ALA A 115 -14.47 -14.39 -7.06
N ALA A 116 -13.30 -13.93 -6.58
CA ALA A 116 -12.74 -14.34 -5.30
C ALA A 116 -13.50 -13.73 -4.11
N TRP A 117 -14.07 -12.55 -4.32
CA TRP A 117 -14.99 -11.88 -3.38
C TRP A 117 -16.06 -11.10 -4.16
N ALA A 118 -17.09 -10.67 -3.45
CA ALA A 118 -18.20 -9.96 -4.05
C ALA A 118 -18.59 -8.74 -3.22
N TYR A 119 -19.10 -7.71 -3.89
CA TYR A 119 -19.62 -6.50 -3.28
C TYR A 119 -21.06 -6.68 -2.81
N ARG A 120 -21.40 -5.95 -1.73
CA ARG A 120 -22.79 -5.69 -1.37
C ARG A 120 -23.33 -4.55 -2.27
N ASP A 121 -24.66 -4.48 -2.37
CA ASP A 121 -25.35 -3.44 -3.17
C ASP A 121 -25.01 -2.00 -2.76
N ILE A 122 -24.50 -1.81 -1.55
CA ILE A 122 -24.09 -0.51 -1.01
C ILE A 122 -22.67 -0.08 -1.42
N MET A 123 -21.91 -0.96 -2.10
CA MET A 123 -20.55 -0.65 -2.55
C MET A 123 -20.58 0.40 -3.65
N PRO A 124 -19.90 1.56 -3.48
CA PRO A 124 -19.70 2.49 -4.58
C PRO A 124 -18.72 1.89 -5.59
N VAL A 125 -19.15 1.72 -6.83
CA VAL A 125 -18.30 1.18 -7.89
C VAL A 125 -18.00 2.23 -8.96
N VAL A 126 -16.84 2.13 -9.59
CA VAL A 126 -16.50 2.94 -10.76
C VAL A 126 -17.13 2.28 -12.00
N PRO A 127 -18.10 2.93 -12.68
CA PRO A 127 -18.94 2.28 -13.70
C PRO A 127 -18.20 1.69 -14.90
N VAL A 128 -16.98 2.18 -15.17
CA VAL A 128 -16.18 1.77 -16.34
C VAL A 128 -15.44 0.45 -16.11
N ILE A 129 -15.11 0.16 -14.86
CA ILE A 129 -14.27 -0.99 -14.50
C ILE A 129 -14.96 -1.95 -13.51
N ASP A 130 -16.17 -1.64 -13.07
CA ASP A 130 -16.94 -2.41 -12.07
C ASP A 130 -16.14 -2.75 -10.80
N ALA A 131 -15.22 -1.86 -10.41
CA ALA A 131 -14.40 -1.97 -9.21
C ALA A 131 -14.71 -0.84 -8.22
N GLY A 132 -14.67 -1.16 -6.94
CA GLY A 132 -14.96 -0.23 -5.85
C GLY A 132 -13.71 0.24 -5.11
#